data_1a6d3d1bb306d513ed2a0d71a45757c6
#
_entry.id   1a6d3d1bb306d513ed2a0d71a45757c6
#
_cell.length_a   1.000
_cell.length_b   1.000
_cell.length_c   1.000
_cell.angle_alpha   90.00
_cell.angle_beta   90.00
_cell.angle_gamma   90.00
#
_symmetry.space_group_name_H-M   'P 1'
#
loop_
_entity.id
_entity.type
_entity.pdbx_description
1 polymer ?
#
loop_
_entity_poly.entity_id
_entity_poly.type
_entity_poly.pdbx_seq_one_letter_code
_entity_poly.pdbx_strand_id
1 'polypeptide(L)'
;MSGVSRPPLLGIRHVALYVGDLEAAERFWTEVMGYVVEWRPDPDNVYLHGARDNLALHRKDVPGDGRLDHIGIAVPAPGDVDAWADHLQAHGVVLKASPRTHRDGSRSLYFHGPEGLLVQIICHSPMVG
;
A
#
# COMPACT_ATOMS: atom_id res chain seq x y z
N MET A 1 1.72 19.98 -22.77
CA MET A 1 1.26 18.96 -21.85
C MET A 1 0.38 17.98 -22.58
N SER A 2 0.66 16.78 -22.36
CA SER A 2 -0.09 15.74 -23.00
C SER A 2 -1.53 15.75 -22.54
N GLY A 3 -2.47 15.55 -23.40
CA GLY A 3 -3.82 15.28 -23.02
C GLY A 3 -4.00 13.91 -22.43
N VAL A 4 -3.07 13.48 -21.56
CA VAL A 4 -3.12 12.13 -21.02
C VAL A 4 -4.36 11.98 -20.16
N SER A 5 -5.22 11.09 -20.58
CA SER A 5 -6.41 10.74 -19.84
C SER A 5 -6.04 9.59 -18.90
N ARG A 6 -5.66 9.91 -17.68
CA ARG A 6 -5.41 8.91 -16.65
C ARG A 6 -6.34 9.14 -15.46
N PRO A 7 -6.64 8.08 -14.69
CA PRO A 7 -7.37 8.27 -13.44
C PRO A 7 -6.55 9.11 -12.43
N PRO A 8 -7.18 9.68 -11.43
CA PRO A 8 -6.47 10.50 -10.44
C PRO A 8 -5.57 9.66 -9.52
N LEU A 9 -4.52 10.29 -9.02
CA LEU A 9 -3.64 9.72 -8.00
C LEU A 9 -3.50 10.70 -6.84
N LEU A 10 -3.37 10.19 -5.63
CA LEU A 10 -3.05 11.00 -4.44
C LEU A 10 -1.56 10.94 -4.09
N GLY A 11 -0.85 9.93 -4.59
CA GLY A 11 0.56 9.76 -4.33
C GLY A 11 0.86 8.53 -3.49
N ILE A 12 2.14 8.36 -3.16
CA ILE A 12 2.59 7.21 -2.38
C ILE A 12 2.22 7.45 -0.92
N ARG A 13 1.27 6.66 -0.42
CA ARG A 13 0.77 6.81 0.95
C ARG A 13 0.68 5.48 1.69
N HIS A 14 1.26 4.43 1.13
CA HIS A 14 1.30 3.13 1.78
C HIS A 14 2.65 2.48 1.56
N VAL A 15 3.27 2.04 2.66
CA VAL A 15 4.52 1.29 2.63
C VAL A 15 4.33 0.04 3.47
N ALA A 16 4.81 -1.09 2.98
CA ALA A 16 4.79 -2.33 3.72
C ALA A 16 6.22 -2.83 3.93
N LEU A 17 6.56 -3.14 5.17
CA LEU A 17 7.89 -3.56 5.56
C LEU A 17 7.86 -4.93 6.21
N TYR A 18 8.89 -5.74 5.92
CA TYR A 18 9.16 -6.94 6.68
C TYR A 18 10.07 -6.59 7.85
N VAL A 19 9.72 -7.04 9.04
CA VAL A 19 10.50 -6.79 10.26
C VAL A 19 10.64 -8.10 11.06
N GLY A 20 11.84 -8.36 11.55
CA GLY A 20 12.09 -9.56 12.34
C GLY A 20 11.50 -9.45 13.74
N ASP A 21 11.61 -8.27 14.36
CA ASP A 21 11.05 -8.00 15.70
C ASP A 21 9.88 -7.04 15.55
N LEU A 22 8.69 -7.60 15.39
CA LEU A 22 7.47 -6.83 15.17
C LEU A 22 7.16 -5.91 16.33
N GLU A 23 7.31 -6.40 17.56
CA GLU A 23 7.00 -5.63 18.77
C GLU A 23 7.92 -4.42 18.92
N ALA A 24 9.20 -4.59 18.65
CA ALA A 24 10.15 -3.48 18.71
C ALA A 24 9.89 -2.46 17.60
N ALA A 25 9.56 -2.93 16.39
CA ALA A 25 9.24 -2.04 15.27
C ALA A 25 7.96 -1.25 15.58
N GLU A 26 6.95 -1.91 16.08
CA GLU A 26 5.70 -1.23 16.45
C GLU A 26 5.94 -0.17 17.51
N ARG A 27 6.71 -0.50 18.55
CA ARG A 27 7.04 0.49 19.59
C ARG A 27 7.75 1.70 19.02
N PHE A 28 8.70 1.50 18.12
CA PHE A 28 9.40 2.60 17.50
C PHE A 28 8.45 3.51 16.74
N TRP A 29 7.61 2.93 15.89
CA TRP A 29 6.73 3.73 15.04
C TRP A 29 5.61 4.41 15.83
N THR A 30 5.14 3.79 16.92
CA THR A 30 4.09 4.40 17.74
C THR A 30 4.67 5.38 18.77
N GLU A 31 5.71 4.99 19.52
CA GLU A 31 6.20 5.79 20.63
C GLU A 31 7.18 6.87 20.19
N VAL A 32 8.03 6.60 19.20
CA VAL A 32 9.00 7.57 18.72
C VAL A 32 8.43 8.42 17.60
N MET A 33 7.81 7.81 16.61
CA MET A 33 7.31 8.52 15.43
C MET A 33 5.87 9.01 15.55
N GLY A 34 5.13 8.52 16.53
CA GLY A 34 3.78 8.99 16.78
C GLY A 34 2.70 8.38 15.89
N TYR A 35 2.99 7.27 15.23
CA TYR A 35 1.97 6.55 14.47
C TYR A 35 0.97 5.90 15.42
N VAL A 36 -0.21 5.60 14.91
CA VAL A 36 -1.32 5.01 15.67
C VAL A 36 -1.66 3.66 15.06
N VAL A 37 -1.92 2.66 15.90
CA VAL A 37 -2.36 1.36 15.42
C VAL A 37 -3.74 1.52 14.79
N GLU A 38 -3.84 1.14 13.51
CA GLU A 38 -5.09 1.16 12.77
C GLU A 38 -5.81 -0.18 12.88
N TRP A 39 -5.05 -1.28 12.72
CA TRP A 39 -5.63 -2.60 12.69
C TRP A 39 -4.56 -3.66 12.98
N ARG A 40 -4.93 -4.65 13.78
CA ARG A 40 -4.07 -5.78 14.07
C ARG A 40 -4.85 -7.06 13.73
N PRO A 41 -4.72 -7.56 12.48
CA PRO A 41 -5.48 -8.75 12.06
C PRO A 41 -5.05 -10.02 12.77
N ASP A 42 -3.77 -10.12 13.16
CA ASP A 42 -3.19 -11.30 13.79
C ASP A 42 -1.89 -10.94 14.50
N PRO A 43 -1.23 -11.88 15.24
CA PRO A 43 0.00 -11.55 15.97
C PRO A 43 1.21 -11.20 15.09
N ASP A 44 1.17 -11.51 13.80
CA ASP A 44 2.33 -11.32 12.92
C ASP A 44 2.21 -10.10 12.01
N ASN A 45 1.08 -9.39 12.07
CA ASN A 45 0.83 -8.27 11.20
C ASN A 45 0.17 -7.14 11.96
N VAL A 46 0.62 -5.91 11.70
CA VAL A 46 -0.02 -4.71 12.26
C VAL A 46 0.00 -3.61 11.21
N TYR A 47 -1.08 -2.86 11.15
CA TYR A 47 -1.23 -1.72 10.27
C TYR A 47 -1.29 -0.47 11.11
N LEU A 48 -0.42 0.49 10.78
CA LEU A 48 -0.32 1.78 11.47
C LEU A 48 -0.66 2.89 10.49
N HIS A 49 -1.06 4.05 11.03
CA HIS A 49 -1.25 5.21 10.17
C HIS A 49 -0.69 6.46 10.84
N GLY A 50 -0.20 7.36 10.00
CA GLY A 50 0.09 8.73 10.36
C GLY A 50 -1.08 9.61 9.96
N ALA A 51 -0.79 10.86 9.45
CA ALA A 51 -1.86 11.80 9.11
C ALA A 51 -2.67 11.33 7.89
N ARG A 52 -2.00 10.88 6.83
CA ARG A 52 -2.65 10.50 5.56
C ARG A 52 -1.92 9.36 4.88
N ASP A 53 -1.35 8.47 5.65
CA ASP A 53 -0.60 7.34 5.13
C ASP A 53 -0.97 6.08 5.89
N ASN A 54 -0.43 4.97 5.43
CA ASN A 54 -0.60 3.68 6.05
C ASN A 54 0.75 2.97 6.02
N LEU A 55 1.16 2.43 7.15
CA LEU A 55 2.39 1.68 7.28
C LEU A 55 2.05 0.28 7.77
N ALA A 56 2.34 -0.72 6.96
CA ALA A 56 2.12 -2.11 7.33
C ALA A 56 3.44 -2.72 7.80
N LEU A 57 3.40 -3.40 8.93
CA LEU A 57 4.53 -4.16 9.44
C LEU A 57 4.16 -5.63 9.45
N HIS A 58 4.97 -6.44 8.77
CA HIS A 58 4.77 -7.88 8.67
C HIS A 58 5.96 -8.60 9.28
N ARG A 59 5.69 -9.53 10.18
CA ARG A 59 6.77 -10.31 10.81
C ARG A 59 7.36 -11.26 9.78
N LYS A 60 8.59 -11.00 9.39
CA LYS A 60 9.35 -11.89 8.54
C LYS A 60 10.82 -11.50 8.63
N ASP A 61 11.65 -12.48 8.93
CA ASP A 61 13.10 -12.23 8.98
C ASP A 61 13.65 -12.34 7.56
N VAL A 62 14.16 -11.22 7.05
CA VAL A 62 14.78 -11.16 5.72
C VAL A 62 16.16 -10.53 5.85
N PRO A 63 17.16 -11.02 5.12
CA PRO A 63 18.49 -10.46 5.19
C PRO A 63 18.61 -9.17 4.39
N GLY A 64 19.54 -8.32 4.83
CA GLY A 64 19.95 -7.14 4.07
C GLY A 64 18.84 -6.13 3.89
N ASP A 65 18.71 -5.65 2.68
CA ASP A 65 17.78 -4.60 2.29
C ASP A 65 16.47 -5.12 1.68
N GLY A 66 16.19 -6.41 1.80
CA GLY A 66 14.96 -7.04 1.30
C GLY A 66 13.74 -6.79 2.17
N ARG A 67 13.69 -5.69 2.94
CA ARG A 67 12.62 -5.43 3.89
C ARG A 67 11.40 -4.77 3.25
N LEU A 68 11.56 -4.13 2.11
CA LEU A 68 10.44 -3.49 1.43
C LEU A 68 9.60 -4.56 0.73
N ASP A 69 8.33 -4.67 1.13
CA ASP A 69 7.39 -5.56 0.46
C ASP A 69 6.80 -4.88 -0.78
N HIS A 70 6.18 -3.73 -0.58
CA HIS A 70 5.60 -2.97 -1.69
C HIS A 70 5.39 -1.52 -1.29
N ILE A 71 5.14 -0.69 -2.30
CA ILE A 71 4.64 0.67 -2.07
C ILE A 71 3.20 0.75 -2.54
N GLY A 72 2.44 1.65 -1.94
CA GLY A 72 1.06 1.87 -2.32
C GLY A 72 0.84 3.31 -2.76
N ILE A 73 0.20 3.46 -3.91
CA ILE A 73 -0.21 4.76 -4.43
C ILE A 73 -1.70 4.89 -4.18
N ALA A 74 -2.08 5.92 -3.43
CA ALA A 74 -3.47 6.10 -3.04
C ALA A 74 -4.26 6.79 -4.16
N VAL A 75 -5.53 6.40 -4.26
CA VAL A 75 -6.51 7.03 -5.15
C VAL A 75 -7.71 7.50 -4.35
N PRO A 76 -8.43 8.53 -4.86
CA PRO A 76 -9.51 9.17 -4.07
C PRO A 76 -10.73 8.29 -3.81
N ALA A 77 -11.10 7.41 -4.73
CA ALA A 77 -12.34 6.65 -4.64
C ALA A 77 -12.12 5.19 -5.08
N PRO A 78 -12.95 4.25 -4.58
CA PRO A 78 -12.78 2.84 -4.95
C PRO A 78 -12.87 2.59 -6.46
N GLY A 79 -13.74 3.32 -7.15
CA GLY A 79 -13.86 3.19 -8.61
C GLY A 79 -12.61 3.59 -9.37
N ASP A 80 -11.76 4.41 -8.77
CA ASP A 80 -10.49 4.78 -9.38
C ASP A 80 -9.53 3.60 -9.47
N VAL A 81 -9.64 2.63 -8.55
CA VAL A 81 -8.84 1.40 -8.63
C VAL A 81 -9.20 0.64 -9.91
N ASP A 82 -10.49 0.52 -10.20
CA ASP A 82 -10.96 -0.14 -11.43
C ASP A 82 -10.54 0.62 -12.69
N ALA A 83 -10.60 1.95 -12.64
CA ALA A 83 -10.15 2.79 -13.74
C ALA A 83 -8.64 2.62 -13.98
N TRP A 84 -7.87 2.49 -12.92
CA TRP A 84 -6.44 2.23 -13.04
C TRP A 84 -6.15 0.85 -13.61
N ALA A 85 -6.96 -0.16 -13.28
CA ALA A 85 -6.82 -1.48 -13.90
C ALA A 85 -6.94 -1.37 -15.42
N ASP A 86 -7.96 -0.67 -15.92
CA ASP A 86 -8.16 -0.48 -17.35
C ASP A 86 -7.01 0.31 -17.99
N HIS A 87 -6.59 1.37 -17.33
CA HIS A 87 -5.50 2.23 -17.82
C HIS A 87 -4.18 1.45 -17.93
N LEU A 88 -3.83 0.70 -16.87
CA LEU A 88 -2.61 -0.10 -16.87
C LEU A 88 -2.64 -1.17 -17.96
N GLN A 89 -3.75 -1.86 -18.12
CA GLN A 89 -3.89 -2.89 -19.12
C GLN A 89 -3.82 -2.30 -20.55
N ALA A 90 -4.37 -1.10 -20.73
CA ALA A 90 -4.27 -0.39 -22.00
C ALA A 90 -2.83 -0.04 -22.36
N HIS A 91 -1.96 0.10 -21.36
CA HIS A 91 -0.53 0.34 -21.55
C HIS A 91 0.32 -0.93 -21.53
N GLY A 92 -0.31 -2.09 -21.61
CA GLY A 92 0.41 -3.36 -21.68
C GLY A 92 0.88 -3.90 -20.35
N VAL A 93 0.45 -3.33 -19.24
CA VAL A 93 0.83 -3.81 -17.91
C VAL A 93 -0.07 -4.98 -17.51
N VAL A 94 0.55 -6.10 -17.14
CA VAL A 94 -0.17 -7.28 -16.64
C VAL A 94 -0.35 -7.12 -15.14
N LEU A 95 -1.59 -7.19 -14.67
CA LEU A 95 -1.86 -7.07 -13.23
C LEU A 95 -1.45 -8.35 -12.52
N LYS A 96 -0.75 -8.22 -11.40
CA LYS A 96 -0.46 -9.35 -10.52
C LYS A 96 -1.72 -9.77 -9.76
N ALA A 97 -2.52 -8.78 -9.35
CA ALA A 97 -3.80 -9.02 -8.71
C ALA A 97 -4.80 -7.99 -9.21
N SER A 98 -5.95 -8.47 -9.67
CA SER A 98 -7.03 -7.61 -10.17
C SER A 98 -7.71 -6.86 -9.02
N PRO A 99 -8.46 -5.79 -9.32
CA PRO A 99 -9.16 -5.05 -8.27
C PRO A 99 -9.98 -5.94 -7.34
N ARG A 100 -9.81 -5.71 -6.05
CA ARG A 100 -10.47 -6.50 -5.03
C ARG A 100 -10.75 -5.63 -3.81
N THR A 101 -11.91 -5.84 -3.19
CA THR A 101 -12.25 -5.21 -1.91
C THR A 101 -11.83 -6.15 -0.78
N HIS A 102 -11.06 -5.61 0.15
CA HIS A 102 -10.53 -6.35 1.29
C HIS A 102 -11.46 -6.31 2.49
N ARG A 103 -11.14 -7.11 3.52
CA ARG A 103 -11.96 -7.22 4.73
C ARG A 103 -12.16 -5.89 5.46
N ASP A 104 -11.18 -5.00 5.36
CA ASP A 104 -11.24 -3.68 6.00
C ASP A 104 -12.00 -2.64 5.17
N GLY A 105 -12.54 -3.04 4.02
CA GLY A 105 -13.25 -2.14 3.13
C GLY A 105 -12.38 -1.44 2.11
N SER A 106 -11.04 -1.54 2.21
CA SER A 106 -10.16 -0.98 1.20
C SER A 106 -10.28 -1.75 -0.11
N ARG A 107 -10.01 -1.06 -1.22
CA ARG A 107 -9.99 -1.68 -2.53
C ARG A 107 -8.66 -1.45 -3.18
N SER A 108 -8.07 -2.48 -3.74
CA SER A 108 -6.73 -2.36 -4.31
C SER A 108 -6.51 -3.33 -5.47
N LEU A 109 -5.45 -3.04 -6.22
CA LEU A 109 -4.87 -3.94 -7.22
C LEU A 109 -3.35 -3.95 -7.04
N TYR A 110 -2.67 -4.91 -7.64
CA TYR A 110 -1.22 -5.00 -7.61
C TYR A 110 -0.66 -5.24 -9.00
N PHE A 111 0.52 -4.66 -9.26
CA PHE A 111 1.30 -4.93 -10.46
C PHE A 111 2.79 -4.75 -10.17
N HIS A 112 3.64 -5.31 -11.02
CA HIS A 112 5.07 -5.08 -10.93
C HIS A 112 5.45 -3.92 -11.85
N GLY A 113 6.08 -2.89 -11.28
CA GLY A 113 6.66 -1.80 -12.03
C GLY A 113 8.04 -2.15 -12.58
N PRO A 114 8.77 -1.15 -13.09
CA PRO A 114 10.11 -1.39 -13.61
C PRO A 114 11.02 -2.05 -12.58
N GLU A 115 11.82 -3.00 -13.04
CA GLU A 115 12.77 -3.75 -12.23
C GLU A 115 12.12 -4.58 -11.12
N GLY A 116 10.83 -4.90 -11.29
CA GLY A 116 10.14 -5.84 -10.39
C GLY A 116 9.58 -5.23 -9.11
N LEU A 117 9.59 -3.91 -8.96
CA LEU A 117 9.02 -3.28 -7.78
C LEU A 117 7.52 -3.57 -7.70
N LEU A 118 7.08 -4.16 -6.60
CA LEU A 118 5.66 -4.42 -6.40
C LEU A 118 4.96 -3.12 -6.02
N VAL A 119 3.93 -2.76 -6.80
CA VAL A 119 3.16 -1.53 -6.62
C VAL A 119 1.70 -1.89 -6.38
N GLN A 120 1.11 -1.22 -5.41
CA GLN A 120 -0.32 -1.34 -5.11
C GLN A 120 -1.01 -0.01 -5.47
N ILE A 121 -2.12 -0.08 -6.17
CA ILE A 121 -3.05 1.06 -6.27
C ILE A 121 -4.15 0.79 -5.25
N ILE A 122 -4.40 1.73 -4.35
CA ILE A 122 -5.27 1.48 -3.20
C ILE A 122 -6.13 2.69 -2.86
N CYS A 123 -7.39 2.41 -2.56
CA CYS A 123 -8.29 3.36 -1.92
C CYS A 123 -8.60 2.88 -0.52
N HIS A 124 -8.18 3.66 0.47
CA HIS A 124 -8.40 3.34 1.87
C HIS A 124 -8.60 4.65 2.63
N SER A 125 -9.66 4.76 3.42
CA SER A 125 -10.05 6.06 3.97
C SER A 125 -8.96 6.79 4.76
N PRO A 126 -8.09 6.15 5.53
CA PRO A 126 -7.00 6.88 6.21
C PRO A 126 -5.99 7.52 5.27
N MET A 127 -5.91 7.09 4.00
CA MET A 127 -4.94 7.60 3.04
C MET A 127 -5.53 8.63 2.08
N VAL A 128 -6.85 8.79 2.06
CA VAL A 128 -7.51 9.76 1.20
C VAL A 128 -7.88 10.99 2.01
N GLY A 129 -7.93 12.12 1.37
CA GLY A 129 -8.33 13.36 2.03
C GLY A 129 -7.31 14.48 1.91
#